data_121910b377ae26abfaf07cbb85e162d2
#
_entry.id   121910b377ae26abfaf07cbb85e162d2
#
_cell.length_a   1.000
_cell.length_b   1.000
_cell.length_c   1.000
_cell.angle_alpha   90.00
_cell.angle_beta   90.00
_cell.angle_gamma   90.00
#
_symmetry.space_group_name_H-M   'P 1'
#
loop_
_entity.id
_entity.type
_entity.pdbx_description
1 polymer ?
#
loop_
_entity_poly.entity_id
_entity_poly.type
_entity_poly.pdbx_seq_one_letter_code
_entity_poly.pdbx_strand_id
1 'polypeptide(L)'
;MRGLRRVAVAFIAVGALATSALIAQQPATQTPPAAAAQDSPEKIKQELEKIKKGRTLAIAPAQGIDGAGANAETTLRFDNTSPFTLVVLLVGPTTERIELGPERMQTVTLAPGNYEIAMTVTGRGLPPFYGKQAIAANMRFRIQFVIPTV
;
A
#
# COMPACT_ATOMS: atom_id res chain seq x y z
N MET A 1 -36.15 63.37 -41.75
CA MET A 1 -36.85 64.02 -40.64
C MET A 1 -37.23 63.00 -39.61
N ARG A 2 -36.82 63.24 -38.34
CA ARG A 2 -37.36 62.71 -37.11
C ARG A 2 -37.05 61.17 -36.89
N GLY A 3 -36.46 60.77 -35.88
CA GLY A 3 -36.01 61.39 -34.65
C GLY A 3 -35.42 60.25 -33.78
N LEU A 4 -34.17 60.45 -33.37
CA LEU A 4 -33.51 59.61 -32.47
C LEU A 4 -34.23 59.63 -31.11
N ARG A 5 -34.61 58.45 -30.62
CA ARG A 5 -34.82 58.27 -29.20
C ARG A 5 -33.81 57.27 -28.72
N ARG A 6 -32.77 57.75 -28.05
CA ARG A 6 -31.84 57.00 -27.29
C ARG A 6 -32.55 56.51 -26.01
N VAL A 7 -32.80 55.23 -25.93
CA VAL A 7 -33.16 54.62 -24.66
C VAL A 7 -31.88 54.12 -24.04
N ALA A 8 -31.45 54.81 -23.02
CA ALA A 8 -30.36 54.35 -22.18
C ALA A 8 -30.92 53.22 -21.27
N VAL A 9 -30.54 52.03 -21.57
CA VAL A 9 -30.79 50.90 -20.64
C VAL A 9 -29.64 50.87 -19.67
N ALA A 10 -29.90 51.30 -18.46
CA ALA A 10 -28.98 51.14 -17.35
C ALA A 10 -28.96 49.67 -16.99
N PHE A 11 -27.86 49.02 -17.30
CA PHE A 11 -27.60 47.69 -16.74
C PHE A 11 -27.15 47.84 -15.30
N ILE A 12 -28.04 47.56 -14.39
CA ILE A 12 -27.70 47.33 -13.00
C ILE A 12 -27.04 45.94 -12.96
N ALA A 13 -25.73 45.93 -12.93
CA ALA A 13 -24.98 44.73 -12.60
C ALA A 13 -25.20 44.43 -11.11
N VAL A 14 -26.18 43.60 -10.84
CA VAL A 14 -26.27 42.94 -9.52
C VAL A 14 -25.16 41.90 -9.50
N GLY A 15 -24.05 42.28 -8.91
CA GLY A 15 -22.99 41.34 -8.56
C GLY A 15 -23.50 40.36 -7.52
N ALA A 16 -24.05 39.27 -7.96
CA ALA A 16 -24.21 38.13 -7.07
C ALA A 16 -22.82 37.57 -6.80
N LEU A 17 -22.26 37.95 -5.68
CA LEU A 17 -21.14 37.24 -5.06
C LEU A 17 -21.69 35.86 -4.62
N ALA A 18 -21.74 34.96 -5.56
CA ALA A 18 -21.81 33.56 -5.24
C ALA A 18 -20.45 33.19 -4.64
N THR A 19 -20.30 33.37 -3.36
CA THR A 19 -19.30 32.65 -2.60
C THR A 19 -19.72 31.18 -2.67
N SER A 20 -19.38 30.55 -3.74
CA SER A 20 -19.33 29.10 -3.78
C SER A 20 -18.27 28.71 -2.78
N ALA A 21 -18.71 28.46 -1.55
CA ALA A 21 -17.93 27.65 -0.65
C ALA A 21 -17.79 26.32 -1.37
N LEU A 22 -16.69 26.17 -2.10
CA LEU A 22 -16.17 24.89 -2.47
C LEU A 22 -15.81 24.25 -1.13
N ILE A 23 -16.79 23.63 -0.52
CA ILE A 23 -16.52 22.55 0.38
C ILE A 23 -15.90 21.51 -0.53
N ALA A 24 -14.58 21.55 -0.65
CA ALA A 24 -13.85 20.44 -1.12
C ALA A 24 -14.25 19.30 -0.16
N GLN A 25 -15.24 18.51 -0.56
CA GLN A 25 -15.36 17.18 -0.04
C GLN A 25 -14.04 16.54 -0.45
N GLN A 26 -13.08 16.63 0.44
CA GLN A 26 -11.98 15.70 0.43
C GLN A 26 -12.65 14.35 0.36
N PRO A 27 -12.42 13.57 -0.71
CA PRO A 27 -12.81 12.19 -0.65
C PRO A 27 -12.26 11.71 0.67
N ALA A 28 -13.10 11.04 1.45
CA ALA A 28 -12.67 10.47 2.70
C ALA A 28 -11.36 9.78 2.37
N THR A 29 -10.28 10.43 2.72
CA THR A 29 -8.95 9.89 2.60
C THR A 29 -9.07 8.68 3.48
N GLN A 30 -9.14 7.53 2.87
CA GLN A 30 -8.87 6.33 3.61
C GLN A 30 -7.51 6.62 4.20
N THR A 31 -7.54 7.03 5.44
CA THR A 31 -6.33 7.21 6.22
C THR A 31 -5.65 5.87 6.07
N PRO A 32 -4.54 5.76 5.35
CA PRO A 32 -3.81 4.51 5.34
C PRO A 32 -3.64 4.19 6.81
N PRO A 33 -3.92 2.96 7.24
CA PRO A 33 -3.85 2.62 8.64
C PRO A 33 -2.56 3.23 9.17
N ALA A 34 -2.67 4.08 10.16
CA ALA A 34 -1.59 4.96 10.62
C ALA A 34 -0.35 4.21 11.12
N ALA A 35 -0.46 2.92 11.18
CA ALA A 35 0.60 1.96 11.38
C ALA A 35 1.60 1.83 10.23
N ALA A 36 1.34 2.37 9.08
CA ALA A 36 2.40 2.68 8.13
C ALA A 36 3.24 3.85 8.67
N ALA A 37 3.45 3.92 9.97
CA ALA A 37 4.45 4.75 10.59
C ALA A 37 5.76 4.38 9.92
N GLN A 38 6.00 5.04 8.89
CA GLN A 38 7.14 5.45 8.14
C GLN A 38 8.46 5.12 8.88
N ASP A 39 8.65 3.84 9.13
CA ASP A 39 9.97 3.40 9.51
C ASP A 39 10.85 3.68 8.31
N SER A 40 11.88 4.49 8.52
CA SER A 40 12.80 4.82 7.45
C SER A 40 13.33 3.52 6.82
N PRO A 41 13.58 3.48 5.51
CA PRO A 41 14.11 2.29 4.86
C PRO A 41 15.34 1.70 5.56
N GLU A 42 16.16 2.54 6.17
CA GLU A 42 17.33 2.12 6.94
C GLU A 42 16.96 1.35 8.21
N LYS A 43 15.92 1.77 8.92
CA LYS A 43 15.44 1.05 10.11
C LYS A 43 14.90 -0.33 9.73
N ILE A 44 14.14 -0.40 8.65
CA ILE A 44 13.61 -1.65 8.13
C ILE A 44 14.75 -2.61 7.77
N LYS A 45 15.78 -2.13 7.06
CA LYS A 45 16.97 -2.92 6.74
C LYS A 45 17.72 -3.40 7.98
N GLN A 46 17.89 -2.54 8.97
CA GLN A 46 18.55 -2.91 10.24
C GLN A 46 17.74 -3.99 11.00
N GLU A 47 16.43 -3.87 11.02
CA GLU A 47 15.55 -4.86 11.64
C GLU A 47 15.65 -6.21 10.91
N LEU A 48 15.64 -6.19 9.57
CA LEU A 48 15.85 -7.39 8.77
C LEU A 48 17.20 -8.06 9.06
N GLU A 49 18.27 -7.29 9.15
CA GLU A 49 19.61 -7.83 9.47
C GLU A 49 19.66 -8.46 10.87
N LYS A 50 18.94 -7.92 11.83
CA LYS A 50 18.80 -8.53 13.16
C LYS A 50 18.07 -9.88 13.08
N ILE A 51 17.00 -9.94 12.30
CA ILE A 51 16.23 -11.16 12.07
C ILE A 51 17.11 -12.22 11.42
N LYS A 52 17.87 -11.89 10.40
CA LYS A 52 18.78 -12.81 9.69
C LYS A 52 19.86 -13.43 10.58
N LYS A 53 20.31 -12.71 11.60
CA LYS A 53 21.31 -13.20 12.56
C LYS A 53 20.74 -14.17 13.57
N GLY A 54 19.42 -14.20 13.74
CA GLY A 54 18.72 -15.09 14.66
C GLY A 54 18.29 -16.40 14.00
N ARG A 55 17.53 -17.17 14.75
CA ARG A 55 16.87 -18.37 14.22
C ARG A 55 15.67 -17.94 13.38
N THR A 56 15.61 -18.37 12.14
CA THR A 56 14.51 -18.08 11.22
C THR A 56 13.88 -19.37 10.69
N LEU A 57 12.62 -19.26 10.30
CA LEU A 57 11.89 -20.27 9.55
C LEU A 57 11.83 -19.87 8.07
N ALA A 58 11.76 -20.83 7.17
CA ALA A 58 11.66 -20.56 5.75
C ALA A 58 10.27 -20.02 5.38
N ILE A 59 10.23 -19.02 4.51
CA ILE A 59 9.00 -18.57 3.87
C ILE A 59 8.76 -19.43 2.63
N ALA A 60 7.51 -19.84 2.43
CA ALA A 60 7.11 -20.45 1.15
C ALA A 60 7.31 -19.43 0.01
N PRO A 61 7.81 -19.87 -1.15
CA PRO A 61 8.00 -18.98 -2.28
C PRO A 61 6.68 -18.34 -2.73
N ALA A 62 6.74 -17.09 -3.18
CA ALA A 62 5.58 -16.43 -3.73
C ALA A 62 5.09 -17.16 -4.99
N GLN A 63 3.79 -17.37 -5.05
CA GLN A 63 3.15 -17.98 -6.22
C GLN A 63 2.74 -16.88 -7.20
N GLY A 64 3.11 -17.04 -8.46
CA GLY A 64 2.57 -16.22 -9.55
C GLY A 64 1.08 -16.56 -9.72
N ILE A 65 0.22 -15.53 -9.70
CA ILE A 65 -1.22 -15.75 -9.83
C ILE A 65 -1.63 -15.70 -11.29
N ASP A 66 -1.15 -14.73 -12.05
CA ASP A 66 -1.38 -14.61 -13.50
C ASP A 66 -0.41 -13.59 -14.10
N GLY A 67 -0.01 -13.80 -15.35
CA GLY A 67 0.65 -12.79 -16.14
C GLY A 67 -0.38 -11.73 -16.53
N ALA A 68 -0.33 -10.60 -15.88
CA ALA A 68 -1.14 -9.48 -16.30
C ALA A 68 -0.39 -8.78 -17.42
N GLY A 69 -0.85 -8.86 -18.66
CA GLY A 69 -0.26 -8.34 -19.89
C GLY A 69 0.82 -7.23 -19.81
N ALA A 70 1.45 -6.90 -20.89
CA ALA A 70 2.70 -6.13 -20.98
C ALA A 70 2.74 -4.75 -20.25
N ASN A 71 1.62 -4.24 -19.79
CA ASN A 71 1.48 -2.96 -19.09
C ASN A 71 0.89 -3.07 -17.68
N ALA A 72 0.86 -4.27 -17.11
CA ALA A 72 0.29 -4.44 -15.79
C ALA A 72 1.28 -4.08 -14.69
N GLU A 73 0.77 -3.55 -13.61
CA GLU A 73 1.56 -3.29 -12.42
C GLU A 73 2.03 -4.61 -11.80
N THR A 74 3.28 -4.63 -11.39
CA THR A 74 3.83 -5.71 -10.59
C THR A 74 3.33 -5.59 -9.17
N THR A 75 2.61 -6.59 -8.70
CA THR A 75 2.02 -6.57 -7.36
C THR A 75 2.37 -7.82 -6.57
N LEU A 76 2.48 -7.66 -5.25
CA LEU A 76 2.62 -8.75 -4.30
C LEU A 76 1.49 -8.67 -3.28
N ARG A 77 0.70 -9.72 -3.19
CA ARG A 77 -0.38 -9.85 -2.23
C ARG A 77 0.06 -10.72 -1.08
N PHE A 78 -0.11 -10.20 0.11
CA PHE A 78 0.07 -10.94 1.35
C PHE A 78 -1.30 -11.34 1.90
N ASP A 79 -1.50 -12.63 2.13
CA ASP A 79 -2.72 -13.17 2.74
C ASP A 79 -2.36 -13.73 4.11
N ASN A 80 -2.85 -13.09 5.16
CA ASN A 80 -2.74 -13.61 6.52
C ASN A 80 -4.01 -14.36 6.87
N THR A 81 -3.96 -15.67 6.83
CA THR A 81 -5.08 -16.54 7.23
C THR A 81 -5.01 -16.97 8.69
N SER A 82 -4.06 -16.42 9.45
CA SER A 82 -3.91 -16.72 10.87
C SER A 82 -4.71 -15.76 11.76
N PRO A 83 -5.03 -16.14 12.99
CA PRO A 83 -5.70 -15.27 13.96
C PRO A 83 -4.75 -14.26 14.62
N PHE A 84 -3.54 -14.08 14.09
CA PHE A 84 -2.51 -13.23 14.67
C PHE A 84 -2.15 -12.10 13.73
N THR A 85 -1.63 -11.01 14.30
CA THR A 85 -1.05 -9.93 13.51
C THR A 85 0.34 -10.32 13.01
N LEU A 86 0.58 -10.09 11.72
CA LEU A 86 1.88 -10.25 11.08
C LEU A 86 2.52 -8.89 10.84
N VAL A 87 3.81 -8.81 11.09
CA VAL A 87 4.64 -7.71 10.62
C VAL A 87 5.52 -8.24 9.50
N VAL A 88 5.38 -7.66 8.32
CA VAL A 88 6.15 -8.02 7.13
C VAL A 88 7.16 -6.93 6.85
N LEU A 89 8.42 -7.31 6.75
CA LEU A 89 9.49 -6.44 6.27
C LEU A 89 9.84 -6.85 4.85
N LEU A 90 9.77 -5.90 3.95
CA LEU A 90 10.08 -6.06 2.54
C LEU A 90 11.27 -5.18 2.21
N VAL A 91 12.37 -5.77 1.78
CA VAL A 91 13.61 -5.06 1.45
C VAL A 91 14.09 -5.44 0.07
N GLY A 92 14.20 -4.45 -0.80
CA GLY A 92 14.62 -4.62 -2.18
C GLY A 92 14.60 -3.28 -2.92
N PRO A 93 14.28 -3.28 -4.22
CA PRO A 93 14.05 -2.04 -4.96
C PRO A 93 12.99 -1.13 -4.32
N THR A 94 11.98 -1.74 -3.70
CA THR A 94 11.02 -1.09 -2.80
C THR A 94 11.26 -1.60 -1.39
N THR A 95 11.31 -0.74 -0.38
CA THR A 95 11.50 -1.12 1.01
C THR A 95 10.32 -0.62 1.82
N GLU A 96 9.58 -1.55 2.43
CA GLU A 96 8.35 -1.26 3.18
C GLU A 96 8.21 -2.16 4.41
N ARG A 97 7.52 -1.63 5.41
CA ARG A 97 7.01 -2.38 6.55
C ARG A 97 5.50 -2.42 6.45
N ILE A 98 4.95 -3.62 6.54
CA ILE A 98 3.52 -3.87 6.42
C ILE A 98 3.06 -4.54 7.71
N GLU A 99 2.02 -4.01 8.31
CA GLU A 99 1.35 -4.67 9.44
C GLU A 99 0.00 -5.22 8.97
N LEU A 100 -0.12 -6.52 9.04
CA LEU A 100 -1.27 -7.24 8.52
C LEU A 100 -2.02 -7.90 9.67
N GLY A 101 -3.19 -7.37 9.99
CA GLY A 101 -4.05 -7.91 11.05
C GLY A 101 -4.51 -9.35 10.79
N PRO A 102 -5.17 -9.97 11.78
CA PRO A 102 -5.73 -11.31 11.65
C PRO A 102 -6.68 -11.41 10.47
N GLU A 103 -6.60 -12.49 9.71
CA GLU A 103 -7.49 -12.79 8.57
C GLU A 103 -7.60 -11.65 7.56
N ARG A 104 -6.52 -10.90 7.39
CA ARG A 104 -6.43 -9.76 6.46
C ARG A 104 -5.51 -10.08 5.29
N MET A 105 -5.78 -9.39 4.19
CA MET A 105 -4.94 -9.40 3.01
C MET A 105 -4.55 -7.97 2.64
N GLN A 106 -3.38 -7.82 2.09
CA GLN A 106 -2.90 -6.54 1.56
C GLN A 106 -2.10 -6.78 0.28
N THR A 107 -2.35 -5.95 -0.71
CA THR A 107 -1.61 -5.94 -1.98
C THR A 107 -0.73 -4.70 -2.02
N VAL A 108 0.53 -4.89 -2.36
CA VAL A 108 1.49 -3.81 -2.56
C VAL A 108 1.98 -3.80 -3.99
N THR A 109 2.16 -2.62 -4.55
CA THR A 109 2.77 -2.44 -5.86
C THR A 109 4.28 -2.34 -5.68
N LEU A 110 5.03 -3.13 -6.42
CA LEU A 110 6.47 -3.28 -6.29
C LEU A 110 7.20 -2.97 -7.59
N ALA A 111 8.39 -2.41 -7.50
CA ALA A 111 9.34 -2.47 -8.61
C ALA A 111 9.85 -3.91 -8.79
N PRO A 112 10.04 -4.38 -10.02
CA PRO A 112 10.61 -5.72 -10.25
C PRO A 112 12.05 -5.80 -9.72
N GLY A 113 12.43 -6.96 -9.24
CA GLY A 113 13.76 -7.20 -8.71
C GLY A 113 13.81 -8.28 -7.63
N ASN A 114 14.92 -8.33 -6.93
CA ASN A 114 15.13 -9.29 -5.84
C ASN A 114 14.77 -8.64 -4.51
N TYR A 115 13.97 -9.35 -3.73
CA TYR A 115 13.52 -8.94 -2.41
C TYR A 115 13.95 -9.91 -1.33
N GLU A 116 14.27 -9.36 -0.18
CA GLU A 116 14.36 -10.09 1.08
C GLU A 116 13.08 -9.80 1.88
N ILE A 117 12.43 -10.86 2.35
CA ILE A 117 11.15 -10.76 3.04
C ILE A 117 11.32 -11.43 4.41
N ALA A 118 10.97 -10.72 5.45
CA ALA A 118 10.84 -11.27 6.79
C ALA A 118 9.42 -11.07 7.32
N MET A 119 8.90 -12.05 8.04
CA MET A 119 7.59 -11.99 8.66
C MET A 119 7.70 -12.36 10.13
N THR A 120 7.14 -11.56 11.00
CA THR A 120 7.09 -11.79 12.44
C THR A 120 5.65 -11.88 12.90
N VAL A 121 5.33 -12.90 13.69
CA VAL A 121 4.03 -13.07 14.31
C VAL A 121 4.02 -12.36 15.65
N THR A 122 3.15 -11.38 15.81
CA THR A 122 3.05 -10.62 17.06
C THR A 122 2.35 -11.44 18.15
N GLY A 123 2.88 -11.39 19.36
CA GLY A 123 2.27 -12.04 20.54
C GLY A 123 2.47 -13.56 20.65
N ARG A 124 3.23 -14.16 19.75
CA ARG A 124 3.66 -15.55 19.82
C ARG A 124 5.18 -15.60 19.79
N GLY A 125 5.82 -16.28 20.69
CA GLY A 125 7.27 -16.47 20.72
C GLY A 125 7.82 -17.33 19.56
N LEU A 126 7.24 -17.21 18.37
CA LEU A 126 7.67 -17.94 17.19
C LEU A 126 8.90 -17.26 16.57
N PRO A 127 9.87 -18.03 16.08
CA PRO A 127 10.94 -17.46 15.29
C PRO A 127 10.39 -16.73 14.05
N PRO A 128 11.00 -15.63 13.64
CA PRO A 128 10.62 -14.95 12.41
C PRO A 128 10.78 -15.86 11.19
N PHE A 129 9.94 -15.63 10.19
CA PHE A 129 10.08 -16.24 8.89
C PHE A 129 10.94 -15.36 8.00
N TYR A 130 11.82 -15.96 7.22
CA TYR A 130 12.69 -15.23 6.30
C TYR A 130 12.84 -15.99 4.98
N GLY A 131 12.87 -15.24 3.88
CA GLY A 131 13.11 -15.78 2.55
C GLY A 131 13.53 -14.72 1.55
N LYS A 132 14.01 -15.18 0.41
CA LYS A 132 14.33 -14.33 -0.74
C LYS A 132 13.36 -14.64 -1.87
N GLN A 133 12.92 -13.59 -2.56
CA GLN A 133 11.96 -13.70 -3.64
C GLN A 133 12.38 -12.83 -4.81
N ALA A 134 12.45 -13.44 -5.99
CA ALA A 134 12.56 -12.69 -7.24
C ALA A 134 11.17 -12.31 -7.74
N ILE A 135 10.95 -11.03 -7.97
CA ILE A 135 9.70 -10.47 -8.47
C ILE A 135 9.89 -10.03 -9.91
N ALA A 136 9.26 -10.74 -10.83
CA ALA A 136 9.31 -10.41 -12.24
C ALA A 136 8.36 -9.23 -12.57
N ALA A 137 8.71 -8.45 -13.60
CA ALA A 137 7.88 -7.36 -14.07
C ALA A 137 6.54 -7.87 -14.64
N ASN A 138 5.51 -7.04 -14.53
CA ASN A 138 4.17 -7.28 -15.10
C ASN A 138 3.51 -8.58 -14.61
N MET A 139 3.81 -8.99 -13.41
CA MET A 139 3.26 -10.18 -12.79
C MET A 139 2.63 -9.87 -11.44
N ARG A 140 1.62 -10.65 -11.10
CA ARG A 140 0.99 -10.65 -9.79
C ARG A 140 1.47 -11.86 -9.01
N PHE A 141 1.91 -11.62 -7.79
CA PHE A 141 2.37 -12.65 -6.87
C PHE A 141 1.51 -12.70 -5.63
N ARG A 142 1.49 -13.86 -5.00
CA ARG A 142 0.80 -14.08 -3.72
C ARG A 142 1.69 -14.85 -2.77
N ILE A 143 1.75 -14.38 -1.53
CA ILE A 143 2.30 -15.13 -0.41
C ILE A 143 1.17 -15.35 0.58
N GLN A 144 0.86 -16.60 0.85
CA GLN A 144 -0.13 -16.97 1.85
C GLN A 144 0.59 -17.42 3.12
N PHE A 145 0.23 -16.82 4.22
CA PHE A 145 0.73 -17.19 5.54
C PHE A 145 -0.33 -18.00 6.29
N VAL A 146 0.03 -19.21 6.64
CA VAL A 146 -0.83 -20.15 7.37
C VAL A 146 -0.08 -20.60 8.61
N ILE A 147 -0.66 -20.42 9.79
CA ILE A 147 -0.19 -21.09 11.00
C ILE A 147 -1.11 -22.29 11.19
N PRO A 148 -0.58 -23.52 11.12
CA PRO A 148 -1.39 -24.67 11.45
C PRO A 148 -1.81 -24.56 12.92
N THR A 149 -3.10 -24.58 13.14
CA THR A 149 -3.67 -24.78 14.48
C THR A 149 -3.49 -26.24 14.85
N VAL A 150 -2.69 -26.49 15.85
CA VAL A 150 -2.55 -27.81 16.46
C VAL A 150 -3.61 -27.93 17.52
#